data_69683553807a526d868cdfbef4f3e755
#
_entry.id   69683553807a526d868cdfbef4f3e755
#
_cell.length_a   1.000
_cell.length_b   1.000
_cell.length_c   1.000
_cell.angle_alpha   90.00
_cell.angle_beta   90.00
_cell.angle_gamma   90.00
#
_symmetry.space_group_name_H-M   'P 1'
#
loop_
_entity.id
_entity.type
_entity.pdbx_description
1 polymer ?
#
loop_
_entity_poly.entity_id
_entity_poly.type
_entity_poly.pdbx_seq_one_letter_code
_entity_poly.pdbx_strand_id
1 'polypeptide(L)'
;MDSALRWLVAHATRLGLDPARVVALGDSAGGNLALVAALRNPGLLAATVLVYPFVDATASMPSYARTDGGLTRAQGEWFLRQYIRDERDLADPDLTPILSTGFATLPPTYVQVAEHDALADEDLELARRIEAAGATVETTVYDGMIHGFWRNPQLFDAAEVSLADAAAFLDRHV
;
A
#
# COMPACT_ATOMS: atom_id res chain seq x y z
N MET A 1 1.55 -13.92 -1.13
CA MET A 1 1.04 -13.04 -2.21
C MET A 1 1.65 -13.41 -3.55
N ASP A 2 2.96 -13.40 -3.72
CA ASP A 2 3.67 -13.64 -5.00
C ASP A 2 3.22 -14.90 -5.76
N SER A 3 3.20 -16.07 -5.10
CA SER A 3 2.75 -17.32 -5.72
C SER A 3 1.29 -17.28 -6.21
N ALA A 4 0.42 -16.59 -5.46
CA ALA A 4 -0.99 -16.44 -5.84
C ALA A 4 -1.14 -15.53 -7.07
N LEU A 5 -0.39 -14.43 -7.12
CA LEU A 5 -0.37 -13.53 -8.27
C LEU A 5 0.12 -14.24 -9.54
N ARG A 6 1.26 -14.92 -9.46
CA ARG A 6 1.80 -15.68 -10.60
C ARG A 6 0.84 -16.77 -11.08
N TRP A 7 0.20 -17.46 -10.14
CA TRP A 7 -0.81 -18.47 -10.47
C TRP A 7 -2.01 -17.85 -11.18
N LEU A 8 -2.51 -16.69 -10.67
CA LEU A 8 -3.63 -15.99 -11.27
C LEU A 8 -3.32 -15.60 -12.72
N VAL A 9 -2.19 -14.95 -12.97
CA VAL A 9 -1.78 -14.52 -14.32
C VAL A 9 -1.60 -15.72 -15.25
N ALA A 10 -0.95 -16.79 -14.78
CA ALA A 10 -0.75 -18.01 -15.58
C ALA A 10 -2.07 -18.71 -15.97
N HIS A 11 -3.15 -18.49 -15.21
CA HIS A 11 -4.46 -19.12 -15.44
C HIS A 11 -5.54 -18.12 -15.88
N ALA A 12 -5.20 -16.84 -16.07
CA ALA A 12 -6.14 -15.76 -16.34
C ALA A 12 -7.10 -16.08 -17.50
N THR A 13 -6.57 -16.48 -18.64
CA THR A 13 -7.38 -16.83 -19.82
C THR A 13 -8.40 -17.95 -19.51
N ARG A 14 -7.99 -19.00 -18.76
CA ARG A 14 -8.89 -20.09 -18.35
C ARG A 14 -9.98 -19.62 -17.40
N LEU A 15 -9.71 -18.56 -16.62
CA LEU A 15 -10.65 -17.94 -15.68
C LEU A 15 -11.54 -16.88 -16.34
N GLY A 16 -11.35 -16.60 -17.64
CA GLY A 16 -12.07 -15.52 -18.33
C GLY A 16 -11.58 -14.12 -17.96
N LEU A 17 -10.34 -14.01 -17.45
CA LEU A 17 -9.71 -12.76 -17.05
C LEU A 17 -8.69 -12.31 -18.09
N ASP A 18 -8.47 -10.99 -18.18
CA ASP A 18 -7.41 -10.43 -18.99
C ASP A 18 -6.12 -10.34 -18.15
N PRO A 19 -5.05 -11.08 -18.49
CA PRO A 19 -3.80 -11.04 -17.75
C PRO A 19 -3.07 -9.69 -17.84
N ALA A 20 -3.39 -8.86 -18.85
CA ALA A 20 -2.81 -7.52 -18.98
C ALA A 20 -3.49 -6.48 -18.08
N ARG A 21 -4.61 -6.81 -17.46
CA ARG A 21 -5.42 -5.92 -16.62
C ARG A 21 -5.47 -6.35 -15.16
N VAL A 22 -4.46 -7.07 -14.70
CA VAL A 22 -4.36 -7.49 -13.29
C VAL A 22 -3.81 -6.34 -12.46
N VAL A 23 -4.50 -6.00 -11.39
CA VAL A 23 -4.09 -4.96 -10.43
C VAL A 23 -3.88 -5.54 -9.04
N ALA A 24 -3.05 -4.90 -8.23
CA ALA A 24 -2.96 -5.19 -6.79
C ALA A 24 -3.57 -4.03 -6.01
N LEU A 25 -4.47 -4.35 -5.09
CA LEU A 25 -5.07 -3.38 -4.18
C LEU A 25 -4.97 -3.92 -2.76
N GLY A 26 -4.61 -3.07 -1.80
CA GLY A 26 -4.58 -3.46 -0.41
C GLY A 26 -4.58 -2.28 0.56
N ASP A 27 -5.15 -2.50 1.73
CA ASP A 27 -5.16 -1.54 2.82
C ASP A 27 -4.19 -1.98 3.95
N SER A 28 -3.50 -1.04 4.58
CA SER A 28 -2.63 -1.27 5.73
C SER A 28 -1.58 -2.36 5.45
N ALA A 29 -1.55 -3.45 6.20
CA ALA A 29 -0.71 -4.62 5.91
C ALA A 29 -0.99 -5.23 4.53
N GLY A 30 -2.23 -5.13 4.01
CA GLY A 30 -2.56 -5.52 2.63
C GLY A 30 -1.90 -4.61 1.61
N GLY A 31 -1.76 -3.32 1.90
CA GLY A 31 -1.00 -2.36 1.10
C GLY A 31 0.49 -2.72 1.03
N ASN A 32 1.09 -3.14 2.16
CA ASN A 32 2.44 -3.70 2.19
C ASN A 32 2.57 -4.88 1.22
N LEU A 33 1.68 -5.86 1.34
CA LEU A 33 1.71 -7.06 0.50
C LEU A 33 1.50 -6.73 -0.99
N ALA A 34 0.66 -5.75 -1.32
CA ALA A 34 0.42 -5.31 -2.70
C ALA A 34 1.68 -4.64 -3.28
N LEU A 35 2.31 -3.73 -2.52
CA LEU A 35 3.54 -3.05 -2.92
C LEU A 35 4.70 -4.04 -3.13
N VAL A 36 4.92 -4.96 -2.18
CA VAL A 36 5.96 -5.98 -2.29
C VAL A 36 5.69 -6.91 -3.49
N ALA A 37 4.43 -7.28 -3.74
CA ALA A 37 4.08 -8.08 -4.91
C ALA A 37 4.41 -7.35 -6.23
N ALA A 38 4.16 -6.04 -6.31
CA ALA A 38 4.52 -5.22 -7.46
C ALA A 38 6.03 -5.14 -7.66
N LEU A 39 6.79 -4.85 -6.59
CA LEU A 39 8.25 -4.76 -6.62
C LEU A 39 8.93 -6.07 -7.03
N ARG A 40 8.39 -7.22 -6.60
CA ARG A 40 8.92 -8.56 -6.94
C ARG A 40 8.53 -9.06 -8.32
N ASN A 41 7.56 -8.43 -8.95
CA ASN A 41 7.03 -8.87 -10.25
C ASN A 41 6.92 -7.69 -11.24
N PRO A 42 8.04 -7.06 -11.64
CA PRO A 42 8.02 -5.96 -12.59
C PRO A 42 7.29 -6.33 -13.89
N GLY A 43 6.35 -5.47 -14.31
CA GLY A 43 5.58 -5.65 -15.54
C GLY A 43 4.43 -6.67 -15.46
N LEU A 44 4.16 -7.28 -14.29
CA LEU A 44 3.08 -8.25 -14.13
C LEU A 44 1.75 -7.60 -13.74
N LEU A 45 1.78 -6.44 -13.13
CA LEU A 45 0.60 -5.67 -12.73
C LEU A 45 0.40 -4.47 -13.64
N ALA A 46 -0.85 -4.18 -14.00
CA ALA A 46 -1.22 -3.01 -14.76
C ALA A 46 -1.21 -1.73 -13.89
N ALA A 47 -1.60 -1.87 -12.61
CA ALA A 47 -1.59 -0.77 -11.64
C ALA A 47 -1.55 -1.33 -10.21
N THR A 48 -1.27 -0.43 -9.23
CA THR A 48 -1.31 -0.74 -7.80
C THR A 48 -2.06 0.35 -7.04
N VAL A 49 -2.95 -0.03 -6.13
CA VAL A 49 -3.66 0.90 -5.23
C VAL A 49 -3.31 0.54 -3.79
N LEU A 50 -2.73 1.49 -3.08
CA LEU A 50 -2.21 1.34 -1.73
C LEU A 50 -3.00 2.26 -0.79
N VAL A 51 -3.78 1.68 0.10
CA VAL A 51 -4.64 2.43 1.02
C VAL A 51 -3.97 2.43 2.40
N TYR A 52 -3.48 3.58 2.84
CA TYR A 52 -2.67 3.78 4.05
C TYR A 52 -1.72 2.60 4.31
N PRO A 53 -0.81 2.28 3.37
CA PRO A 53 0.00 1.07 3.44
C PRO A 53 1.01 1.11 4.60
N PHE A 54 1.22 -0.01 5.29
CA PHE A 54 2.35 -0.17 6.21
C PHE A 54 3.62 -0.43 5.42
N VAL A 55 4.60 0.50 5.46
CA VAL A 55 5.81 0.39 4.64
C VAL A 55 7.13 0.57 5.40
N ASP A 56 7.08 1.07 6.64
CA ASP A 56 8.27 1.24 7.52
C ASP A 56 8.14 0.46 8.82
N ALA A 57 8.69 -0.75 8.85
CA ALA A 57 8.70 -1.59 10.05
C ALA A 57 9.53 -1.04 11.21
N THR A 58 10.32 0.03 11.00
CA THR A 58 11.10 0.68 12.07
C THR A 58 10.28 1.66 12.90
N ALA A 59 9.08 2.03 12.42
CA ALA A 59 8.20 3.02 13.04
C ALA A 59 8.93 4.33 13.39
N SER A 60 9.79 4.81 12.48
CA SER A 60 10.72 5.91 12.74
C SER A 60 10.13 7.28 12.43
N MET A 61 9.02 7.35 11.70
CA MET A 61 8.43 8.59 11.23
C MET A 61 7.70 9.36 12.35
N PRO A 62 7.63 10.72 12.28
CA PRO A 62 7.01 11.54 13.31
C PRO A 62 5.53 11.23 13.57
N SER A 63 4.76 10.82 12.54
CA SER A 63 3.34 10.47 12.66
C SER A 63 3.08 9.35 13.66
N TYR A 64 4.05 8.48 13.94
CA TYR A 64 3.95 7.47 14.99
C TYR A 64 3.82 8.03 16.42
N ALA A 65 4.06 9.32 16.63
CA ALA A 65 3.76 9.99 17.89
C ALA A 65 2.27 10.34 18.07
N ARG A 66 1.44 10.19 17.04
CA ARG A 66 -0.01 10.43 17.11
C ARG A 66 -0.69 9.35 17.93
N THR A 67 -1.75 9.71 18.64
CA THR A 67 -2.49 8.80 19.51
C THR A 67 -3.99 8.76 19.19
N ASP A 68 -4.43 9.54 18.23
CA ASP A 68 -5.83 9.79 17.85
C ASP A 68 -6.23 9.17 16.51
N GLY A 69 -5.30 8.47 15.83
CA GLY A 69 -5.45 8.04 14.46
C GLY A 69 -5.99 6.63 14.21
N GLY A 70 -6.63 5.99 15.18
CA GLY A 70 -7.18 4.62 15.00
C GLY A 70 -6.15 3.50 15.10
N LEU A 71 -4.90 3.73 14.72
CA LEU A 71 -3.74 2.86 14.93
C LEU A 71 -2.72 3.60 15.80
N THR A 72 -2.31 2.99 16.90
CA THR A 72 -1.23 3.52 17.74
C THR A 72 0.10 2.82 17.44
N ARG A 73 1.22 3.48 17.73
CA ARG A 73 2.56 2.89 17.66
C ARG A 73 2.62 1.55 18.40
N ALA A 74 2.12 1.49 19.63
CA ALA A 74 2.15 0.28 20.44
C ALA A 74 1.40 -0.90 19.80
N GLN A 75 0.26 -0.62 19.14
CA GLN A 75 -0.48 -1.63 18.39
C GLN A 75 0.32 -2.11 17.15
N GLY A 76 0.89 -1.19 16.37
CA GLY A 76 1.75 -1.51 15.23
C GLY A 76 2.93 -2.39 15.63
N GLU A 77 3.64 -2.01 16.69
CA GLU A 77 4.76 -2.80 17.24
C GLU A 77 4.30 -4.17 17.76
N TRP A 78 3.09 -4.27 18.32
CA TRP A 78 2.55 -5.56 18.76
C TRP A 78 2.27 -6.48 17.55
N PHE A 79 1.61 -5.98 16.50
CA PHE A 79 1.35 -6.74 15.28
C PHE A 79 2.65 -7.18 14.63
N LEU A 80 3.62 -6.29 14.53
CA LEU A 80 4.92 -6.58 13.95
C LEU A 80 5.63 -7.72 14.68
N ARG A 81 5.65 -7.69 16.04
CA ARG A 81 6.24 -8.77 16.87
C ARG A 81 5.57 -10.14 16.67
N GLN A 82 4.29 -10.19 16.24
CA GLN A 82 3.62 -11.45 15.91
C GLN A 82 4.02 -11.96 14.51
N TYR A 83 4.51 -11.09 13.65
CA TYR A 83 4.76 -11.37 12.25
C TYR A 83 6.23 -11.71 11.95
N ILE A 84 7.17 -11.00 12.58
CA ILE A 84 8.60 -11.20 12.36
C ILE A 84 9.12 -12.44 13.09
N ARG A 85 10.17 -13.05 12.54
CA ARG A 85 10.92 -14.15 13.17
C ARG A 85 11.94 -13.63 14.18
N ASP A 86 12.63 -12.54 13.80
CA ASP A 86 13.58 -11.82 14.64
C ASP A 86 13.81 -10.39 14.08
N GLU A 87 14.59 -9.57 14.81
CA GLU A 87 14.81 -8.16 14.45
C GLU A 87 15.55 -7.94 13.11
N ARG A 88 16.22 -8.94 12.57
CA ARG A 88 16.91 -8.84 11.27
C ARG A 88 15.89 -8.70 10.14
N ASP A 89 14.68 -9.20 10.33
CA ASP A 89 13.59 -9.05 9.36
C ASP A 89 13.21 -7.58 9.14
N LEU A 90 13.45 -6.67 10.09
CA LEU A 90 13.16 -5.24 9.96
C LEU A 90 13.95 -4.56 8.83
N ALA A 91 15.10 -5.11 8.46
CA ALA A 91 15.92 -4.63 7.35
C ALA A 91 15.59 -5.31 6.00
N ASP A 92 14.63 -6.25 5.99
CA ASP A 92 14.21 -6.93 4.77
C ASP A 92 13.23 -6.04 3.98
N PRO A 93 13.54 -5.67 2.71
CA PRO A 93 12.63 -4.88 1.88
C PRO A 93 11.28 -5.56 1.60
N ASP A 94 11.17 -6.86 1.80
CA ASP A 94 9.89 -7.58 1.70
C ASP A 94 8.98 -7.36 2.92
N LEU A 95 9.52 -6.86 4.03
CA LEU A 95 8.76 -6.43 5.20
C LEU A 95 8.70 -4.90 5.29
N THR A 96 9.81 -4.24 5.01
CA THR A 96 10.03 -2.80 5.11
C THR A 96 10.24 -2.21 3.70
N PRO A 97 9.21 -2.21 2.85
CA PRO A 97 9.37 -1.87 1.43
C PRO A 97 9.82 -0.44 1.17
N ILE A 98 9.75 0.46 2.15
CA ILE A 98 10.37 1.79 2.04
C ILE A 98 11.89 1.70 1.79
N LEU A 99 12.55 0.61 2.15
CA LEU A 99 13.98 0.38 1.90
C LEU A 99 14.28 -0.14 0.49
N SER A 100 13.26 -0.41 -0.33
CA SER A 100 13.46 -0.90 -1.69
C SER A 100 14.19 0.11 -2.57
N THR A 101 15.01 -0.42 -3.47
CA THR A 101 15.64 0.35 -4.57
C THR A 101 14.94 0.15 -5.90
N GLY A 102 13.87 -0.64 -5.93
CA GLY A 102 13.15 -1.06 -7.15
C GLY A 102 11.99 -0.16 -7.56
N PHE A 103 11.79 1.01 -6.96
CA PHE A 103 10.60 1.85 -7.22
C PHE A 103 10.44 2.26 -8.69
N ALA A 104 11.53 2.39 -9.45
CA ALA A 104 11.47 2.71 -10.90
C ALA A 104 10.74 1.62 -11.72
N THR A 105 10.55 0.42 -11.20
CA THR A 105 9.89 -0.69 -11.90
C THR A 105 8.41 -0.84 -11.55
N LEU A 106 7.90 0.00 -10.67
CA LEU A 106 6.50 -0.05 -10.27
C LEU A 106 5.58 0.32 -11.44
N PRO A 107 4.41 -0.33 -11.55
CA PRO A 107 3.34 0.15 -12.41
C PRO A 107 2.79 1.48 -11.90
N PRO A 108 1.91 2.17 -12.64
CA PRO A 108 1.16 3.28 -12.09
C PRO A 108 0.60 2.92 -10.71
N THR A 109 0.94 3.76 -9.72
CA THR A 109 0.64 3.49 -8.30
C THR A 109 -0.17 4.62 -7.71
N TYR A 110 -1.25 4.28 -7.00
CA TYR A 110 -2.06 5.24 -6.25
C TYR A 110 -1.88 5.03 -4.75
N VAL A 111 -1.48 6.07 -4.04
CA VAL A 111 -1.29 6.05 -2.58
C VAL A 111 -2.39 6.91 -1.93
N GLN A 112 -3.23 6.28 -1.13
CA GLN A 112 -4.28 6.93 -0.35
C GLN A 112 -3.82 7.04 1.10
N VAL A 113 -3.77 8.26 1.63
CA VAL A 113 -3.23 8.58 2.96
C VAL A 113 -4.36 9.03 3.87
N ALA A 114 -4.45 8.51 5.08
CA ALA A 114 -5.31 9.04 6.12
C ALA A 114 -4.56 10.13 6.91
N GLU A 115 -5.12 11.34 7.01
CA GLU A 115 -4.41 12.47 7.62
C GLU A 115 -3.99 12.20 9.08
N HIS A 116 -4.90 11.63 9.88
CA HIS A 116 -4.68 11.32 11.30
C HIS A 116 -4.27 9.86 11.50
N ASP A 117 -3.27 9.39 10.76
CA ASP A 117 -2.76 8.03 10.86
C ASP A 117 -1.32 8.00 11.37
N ALA A 118 -0.96 6.99 12.13
CA ALA A 118 0.42 6.74 12.51
C ALA A 118 1.31 6.46 11.28
N LEU A 119 0.73 5.97 10.17
CA LEU A 119 1.43 5.64 8.93
C LEU A 119 1.50 6.83 7.94
N ALA A 120 0.87 7.98 8.24
CA ALA A 120 0.74 9.08 7.28
C ALA A 120 2.06 9.57 6.69
N ASP A 121 3.10 9.74 7.52
CA ASP A 121 4.39 10.26 7.05
C ASP A 121 5.14 9.23 6.19
N GLU A 122 5.04 7.94 6.49
CA GLU A 122 5.67 6.90 5.67
C GLU A 122 5.00 6.72 4.32
N ASP A 123 3.67 6.94 4.25
CA ASP A 123 2.91 6.91 3.01
C ASP A 123 3.32 8.06 2.08
N LEU A 124 3.44 9.27 2.64
CA LEU A 124 3.91 10.44 1.89
C LEU A 124 5.37 10.28 1.44
N GLU A 125 6.22 9.73 2.29
CA GLU A 125 7.62 9.44 1.93
C GLU A 125 7.71 8.35 0.86
N LEU A 126 6.86 7.31 0.91
CA LEU A 126 6.76 6.29 -0.13
C LEU A 126 6.43 6.95 -1.48
N ALA A 127 5.38 7.77 -1.54
CA ALA A 127 4.99 8.47 -2.76
C ALA A 127 6.14 9.31 -3.32
N ARG A 128 6.83 10.09 -2.46
CA ARG A 128 7.99 10.89 -2.85
C ARG A 128 9.13 10.04 -3.42
N ARG A 129 9.39 8.85 -2.86
CA ARG A 129 10.42 7.93 -3.38
C ARG A 129 10.05 7.32 -4.71
N ILE A 130 8.79 6.96 -4.92
CA ILE A 130 8.27 6.44 -6.20
C ILE A 130 8.44 7.53 -7.28
N GLU A 131 8.01 8.76 -7.00
CA GLU A 131 8.15 9.90 -7.91
C GLU A 131 9.63 10.19 -8.23
N ALA A 132 10.50 10.25 -7.21
CA ALA A 132 11.93 10.47 -7.38
C ALA A 132 12.62 9.37 -8.20
N ALA A 133 12.11 8.16 -8.20
CA ALA A 133 12.58 7.05 -9.04
C ALA A 133 12.06 7.14 -10.49
N GLY A 134 11.19 8.10 -10.82
CA GLY A 134 10.64 8.30 -12.16
C GLY A 134 9.44 7.40 -12.49
N ALA A 135 8.88 6.68 -11.51
CA ALA A 135 7.65 5.93 -11.70
C ALA A 135 6.41 6.82 -11.53
N THR A 136 5.30 6.43 -12.16
CA THR A 136 4.04 7.16 -12.06
C THR A 136 3.40 6.91 -10.70
N VAL A 137 3.16 7.98 -9.93
CA VAL A 137 2.44 7.92 -8.66
C VAL A 137 1.42 9.05 -8.56
N GLU A 138 0.22 8.72 -8.06
CA GLU A 138 -0.78 9.69 -7.62
C GLU A 138 -0.96 9.53 -6.11
N THR A 139 -1.25 10.63 -5.41
CA THR A 139 -1.40 10.61 -3.95
C THR A 139 -2.57 11.49 -3.55
N THR A 140 -3.44 10.96 -2.67
CA THR A 140 -4.52 11.74 -2.05
C THR A 140 -4.46 11.59 -0.55
N VAL A 141 -4.46 12.72 0.16
CA VAL A 141 -4.64 12.78 1.62
C VAL A 141 -6.12 13.00 1.90
N TYR A 142 -6.71 12.14 2.71
CA TYR A 142 -8.11 12.26 3.14
C TYR A 142 -8.16 12.98 4.49
N ASP A 143 -8.56 14.26 4.45
CA ASP A 143 -8.60 15.15 5.60
C ASP A 143 -9.52 14.62 6.69
N GLY A 144 -9.09 14.69 7.94
CA GLY A 144 -9.83 14.22 9.11
C GLY A 144 -9.93 12.70 9.25
N MET A 145 -9.39 11.93 8.31
CA MET A 145 -9.50 10.47 8.35
C MET A 145 -8.43 9.83 9.21
N ILE A 146 -8.82 8.69 9.81
CA ILE A 146 -7.99 7.85 10.68
C ILE A 146 -7.66 6.52 9.99
N HIS A 147 -6.69 5.78 10.54
CA HIS A 147 -6.40 4.41 10.08
C HIS A 147 -7.64 3.53 10.06
N GLY A 148 -7.86 2.80 8.98
CA GLY A 148 -9.01 1.89 8.84
C GLY A 148 -10.32 2.56 8.40
N PHE A 149 -10.33 3.86 8.06
CA PHE A 149 -11.55 4.54 7.60
C PHE A 149 -12.18 3.85 6.38
N TRP A 150 -11.36 3.36 5.48
CA TRP A 150 -11.77 2.72 4.23
C TRP A 150 -12.69 1.50 4.42
N ARG A 151 -12.53 0.76 5.52
CA ARG A 151 -13.33 -0.41 5.86
C ARG A 151 -14.64 -0.09 6.58
N ASN A 152 -14.92 1.18 6.83
CA ASN A 152 -16.05 1.63 7.63
C ASN A 152 -16.90 2.69 6.91
N PRO A 153 -17.46 2.40 5.71
CA PRO A 153 -18.22 3.38 4.93
C PRO A 153 -19.49 3.87 5.66
N GLN A 154 -20.01 3.10 6.61
CA GLN A 154 -21.12 3.51 7.45
C GLN A 154 -20.77 4.59 8.51
N LEU A 155 -19.48 4.87 8.73
CA LEU A 155 -18.97 5.86 9.67
C LEU A 155 -18.27 7.03 8.97
N PHE A 156 -17.71 6.82 7.79
CA PHE A 156 -16.88 7.78 7.08
C PHE A 156 -17.30 7.89 5.61
N ASP A 157 -17.93 8.99 5.24
CA ASP A 157 -18.29 9.27 3.83
C ASP A 157 -17.04 9.27 2.92
N ALA A 158 -15.88 9.64 3.46
CA ALA A 158 -14.59 9.59 2.76
C ALA A 158 -14.21 8.17 2.28
N ALA A 159 -14.77 7.10 2.86
CA ALA A 159 -14.53 5.75 2.38
C ALA A 159 -15.12 5.52 0.99
N GLU A 160 -16.33 6.02 0.72
CA GLU A 160 -16.94 5.96 -0.62
C GLU A 160 -16.20 6.84 -1.63
N VAL A 161 -15.78 8.04 -1.20
CA VAL A 161 -14.97 8.94 -2.02
C VAL A 161 -13.66 8.28 -2.42
N SER A 162 -12.95 7.67 -1.46
CA SER A 162 -11.67 7.01 -1.73
C SER A 162 -11.79 5.79 -2.67
N LEU A 163 -12.91 5.07 -2.60
CA LEU A 163 -13.23 3.99 -3.54
C LEU A 163 -13.48 4.54 -4.96
N ALA A 164 -14.22 5.64 -5.07
CA ALA A 164 -14.46 6.30 -6.35
C ALA A 164 -13.17 6.85 -6.96
N ASP A 165 -12.29 7.45 -6.15
CA ASP A 165 -10.97 7.93 -6.59
C ASP A 165 -10.10 6.77 -7.08
N ALA A 166 -10.09 5.64 -6.37
CA ALA A 166 -9.37 4.43 -6.79
C ALA A 166 -9.91 3.90 -8.12
N ALA A 167 -11.23 3.85 -8.30
CA ALA A 167 -11.85 3.43 -9.56
C ALA A 167 -11.47 4.38 -10.71
N ALA A 168 -11.55 5.69 -10.49
CA ALA A 168 -11.16 6.69 -11.48
C ALA A 168 -9.66 6.62 -11.85
N PHE A 169 -8.80 6.31 -10.88
CA PHE A 169 -7.38 6.05 -11.15
C PHE A 169 -7.21 4.81 -12.04
N LEU A 170 -7.87 3.71 -11.70
CA LEU A 170 -7.80 2.47 -12.49
C LEU A 170 -8.33 2.65 -13.90
N ASP A 171 -9.44 3.39 -14.09
CA ASP A 171 -10.01 3.69 -15.42
C ASP A 171 -9.03 4.45 -16.34
N ARG A 172 -8.07 5.20 -15.77
CA ARG A 172 -7.04 5.93 -16.55
C ARG A 172 -5.85 5.05 -16.92
N HIS A 173 -5.59 3.98 -16.17
CA HIS A 173 -4.33 3.24 -16.25
C HIS A 173 -4.49 1.76 -16.65
N VAL A 174 -5.70 1.24 -16.61
CA VAL A 174 -6.03 -0.19 -16.85
C VAL A 174 -7.14 -0.34 -17.89
#